data_20931b40ee8ef54350b0eb950e11abce
#
_entry.id   20931b40ee8ef54350b0eb950e11abce
#
_cell.length_a   1.000
_cell.length_b   1.000
_cell.length_c   1.000
_cell.angle_alpha   90.00
_cell.angle_beta   90.00
_cell.angle_gamma   90.00
#
_symmetry.space_group_name_H-M   'P 1'
#
loop_
_entity.id
_entity.type
_entity.pdbx_description
1 polymer ?
#
loop_
_entity_poly.entity_id
_entity_poly.type
_entity_poly.pdbx_seq_one_letter_code
_entity_poly.pdbx_strand_id
1 'polypeptide(L)'
;KLIMAIAVIGMSVSFLIVIIALQILLCSSDGLNLFPVRGWNVRSLPDYLRYIAVPTLATTFVALGYETRFYRSVIVEEMTRDYVRTARAFGLSERRIFMRSILKNCLIPIITRIMFSIPQVAIGGSLLIESYFGIPGIGKATYEAIITGDQPVLKAVISLTAILFVLVMTLNDILYRAVDPRVSLK
;
A
#
# COMPACT_ATOMS: atom_id res chain seq x y z
N LYS A 1 12.75 -8.12 -16.50
CA LYS A 1 13.38 -9.21 -15.71
C LYS A 1 13.97 -8.68 -14.41
N LEU A 2 14.77 -7.60 -14.42
CA LEU A 2 15.40 -7.01 -13.23
C LEU A 2 14.37 -6.58 -12.16
N ILE A 3 13.33 -5.84 -12.56
CA ILE A 3 12.25 -5.40 -11.65
C ILE A 3 11.58 -6.59 -10.96
N MET A 4 11.35 -7.69 -11.68
CA MET A 4 10.76 -8.89 -11.11
C MET A 4 11.70 -9.59 -10.11
N ALA A 5 13.00 -9.59 -10.37
CA ALA A 5 13.98 -10.14 -9.44
C ALA A 5 14.01 -9.32 -8.12
N ILE A 6 14.03 -7.98 -8.22
CA ILE A 6 13.96 -7.08 -7.06
C ILE A 6 12.64 -7.27 -6.31
N ALA A 7 11.51 -7.39 -7.02
CA ALA A 7 10.22 -7.64 -6.41
C ALA A 7 10.18 -8.97 -5.64
N VAL A 8 10.74 -10.05 -6.19
CA VAL A 8 10.82 -11.35 -5.51
C VAL A 8 11.69 -11.28 -4.26
N ILE A 9 12.84 -10.61 -4.32
CA ILE A 9 13.72 -10.40 -3.17
C ILE A 9 12.97 -9.63 -2.08
N GLY A 10 12.32 -8.51 -2.44
CA GLY A 10 11.55 -7.69 -1.49
C GLY A 10 10.42 -8.47 -0.78
N MET A 11 9.81 -9.43 -1.47
CA MET A 11 8.76 -10.30 -0.89
C MET A 11 9.32 -11.42 0.00
N SER A 12 10.56 -11.85 -0.22
CA SER A 12 11.17 -12.99 0.47
C SER A 12 11.78 -12.58 1.81
N VAL A 13 12.07 -11.30 1.99
CA VAL A 13 12.69 -10.77 3.21
C VAL A 13 11.61 -10.34 4.19
N SER A 14 11.75 -10.73 5.47
CA SER A 14 10.85 -10.27 6.53
C SER A 14 10.85 -8.75 6.63
N PHE A 15 9.65 -8.16 6.75
CA PHE A 15 9.49 -6.73 6.92
C PHE A 15 10.31 -6.15 8.08
N LEU A 16 10.41 -6.87 9.21
CA LEU A 16 11.23 -6.47 10.35
C LEU A 16 12.73 -6.41 10.00
N ILE A 17 13.22 -7.36 9.20
CA ILE A 17 14.61 -7.36 8.75
C ILE A 17 14.89 -6.14 7.87
N VAL A 18 13.97 -5.78 6.98
CA VAL A 18 14.09 -4.58 6.13
C VAL A 18 14.14 -3.31 6.97
N ILE A 19 13.25 -3.19 7.98
CA ILE A 19 13.26 -2.05 8.91
C ILE A 19 14.60 -1.93 9.61
N ILE A 20 15.07 -3.02 10.23
CA ILE A 20 16.34 -3.03 10.99
C ILE A 20 17.53 -2.70 10.07
N ALA A 21 17.58 -3.31 8.89
CA ALA A 21 18.65 -3.07 7.93
C ALA A 21 18.71 -1.60 7.47
N LEU A 22 17.56 -1.01 7.13
CA LEU A 22 17.47 0.40 6.76
C LEU A 22 17.80 1.32 7.93
N GLN A 23 17.36 0.97 9.15
CA GLN A 23 17.68 1.75 10.34
C GLN A 23 19.19 1.74 10.64
N ILE A 24 19.85 0.59 10.58
CA ILE A 24 21.31 0.50 10.75
C ILE A 24 22.03 1.30 9.67
N LEU A 25 21.63 1.14 8.42
CA LEU A 25 22.29 1.81 7.29
C LEU A 25 22.10 3.33 7.31
N LEU A 26 20.90 3.82 7.61
CA LEU A 26 20.54 5.24 7.42
C LEU A 26 20.52 6.05 8.72
N CYS A 27 20.31 5.42 9.88
CA CYS A 27 20.12 6.12 11.16
C CYS A 27 21.28 5.88 12.14
N SER A 28 22.05 4.78 12.02
CA SER A 28 23.11 4.46 12.97
C SER A 28 24.31 5.39 12.82
N SER A 29 25.04 5.61 13.92
CA SER A 29 26.35 6.29 13.92
C SER A 29 27.40 5.56 13.09
N ASP A 30 27.28 4.23 12.99
CA ASP A 30 28.16 3.38 12.17
C ASP A 30 27.77 3.36 10.69
N GLY A 31 26.58 3.90 10.36
CA GLY A 31 26.07 4.05 9.00
C GLY A 31 26.16 5.50 8.50
N LEU A 32 25.12 5.93 7.76
CA LEU A 32 25.10 7.27 7.16
C LEU A 32 24.67 8.39 8.14
N ASN A 33 24.06 8.04 9.26
CA ASN A 33 23.57 8.96 10.31
C ASN A 33 22.73 10.14 9.77
N LEU A 34 21.87 9.88 8.76
CA LEU A 34 21.08 10.91 8.09
C LEU A 34 19.72 11.16 8.75
N PHE A 35 19.19 10.16 9.45
CA PHE A 35 17.84 10.16 9.99
C PHE A 35 17.81 9.76 11.46
N PRO A 36 16.83 10.22 12.23
CA PRO A 36 16.67 9.82 13.63
C PRO A 36 16.35 8.33 13.75
N VAL A 37 16.93 7.68 14.76
CA VAL A 37 16.77 6.25 15.02
C VAL A 37 15.36 5.94 15.53
N ARG A 38 14.84 6.75 16.47
CA ARG A 38 13.56 6.57 17.14
C ARG A 38 13.09 7.87 17.79
N GLY A 39 11.79 7.96 18.04
CA GLY A 39 11.18 9.08 18.77
C GLY A 39 10.37 9.99 17.85
N TRP A 40 9.85 11.06 18.45
CA TRP A 40 9.02 12.01 17.72
C TRP A 40 9.20 13.40 18.32
N ASN A 41 10.08 14.19 17.74
CA ASN A 41 10.28 15.57 18.13
C ASN A 41 10.16 16.48 16.89
N VAL A 42 8.93 16.58 16.39
CA VAL A 42 8.60 17.31 15.19
C VAL A 42 8.18 18.74 15.57
N ARG A 43 8.94 19.73 15.09
CA ARG A 43 8.62 21.17 15.24
C ARG A 43 8.42 21.86 13.91
N SER A 44 8.90 21.24 12.83
CA SER A 44 8.85 21.80 11.48
C SER A 44 8.56 20.72 10.45
N LEU A 45 8.16 21.13 9.23
CA LEU A 45 7.94 20.21 8.11
C LEU A 45 9.19 19.40 7.75
N PRO A 46 10.41 19.95 7.70
CA PRO A 46 11.62 19.16 7.50
C PRO A 46 11.86 18.08 8.58
N ASP A 47 11.56 18.38 9.84
CA ASP A 47 11.66 17.39 10.92
C ASP A 47 10.69 16.24 10.68
N TYR A 48 9.44 16.58 10.36
CA TYR A 48 8.43 15.56 10.02
C TYR A 48 8.92 14.62 8.93
N LEU A 49 9.43 15.16 7.83
CA LEU A 49 9.95 14.36 6.71
C LEU A 49 11.12 13.46 7.13
N ARG A 50 12.00 13.93 8.02
CA ARG A 50 13.11 13.11 8.53
C ARG A 50 12.64 11.92 9.36
N TYR A 51 11.62 12.10 10.22
CA TYR A 51 11.11 11.01 11.05
C TYR A 51 10.33 9.97 10.26
N ILE A 52 9.62 10.36 9.21
CA ILE A 52 8.84 9.43 8.40
C ILE A 52 9.62 8.80 7.25
N ALA A 53 10.79 9.33 6.87
CA ALA A 53 11.54 8.88 5.70
C ALA A 53 11.87 7.39 5.74
N VAL A 54 12.51 6.92 6.81
CA VAL A 54 12.92 5.51 6.93
C VAL A 54 11.74 4.56 7.05
N PRO A 55 10.72 4.82 7.90
CA PRO A 55 9.47 4.05 7.90
C PRO A 55 8.81 3.95 6.53
N THR A 56 8.71 5.07 5.81
CA THR A 56 8.09 5.12 4.48
C THR A 56 8.92 4.34 3.45
N LEU A 57 10.24 4.48 3.47
CA LEU A 57 11.12 3.71 2.58
C LEU A 57 10.99 2.20 2.84
N ALA A 58 10.96 1.77 4.10
CA ALA A 58 10.82 0.36 4.45
C ALA A 58 9.49 -0.23 3.96
N THR A 59 8.39 0.48 4.22
CA THR A 59 7.04 0.06 3.78
C THR A 59 6.94 0.03 2.27
N THR A 60 7.43 1.08 1.60
CA THR A 60 7.39 1.17 0.14
C THR A 60 8.21 0.06 -0.50
N PHE A 61 9.40 -0.23 0.01
CA PHE A 61 10.27 -1.29 -0.52
C PHE A 61 9.57 -2.66 -0.50
N VAL A 62 8.97 -3.02 0.62
CA VAL A 62 8.24 -4.30 0.75
C VAL A 62 6.96 -4.30 -0.09
N ALA A 63 6.19 -3.21 -0.06
CA ALA A 63 4.96 -3.08 -0.82
C ALA A 63 5.21 -3.18 -2.34
N LEU A 64 6.28 -2.58 -2.86
CA LEU A 64 6.64 -2.64 -4.28
C LEU A 64 6.74 -4.08 -4.81
N GLY A 65 7.24 -5.02 -3.99
CA GLY A 65 7.31 -6.44 -4.34
C GLY A 65 5.92 -7.03 -4.63
N TYR A 66 5.02 -6.87 -3.68
CA TYR A 66 3.64 -7.40 -3.79
C TYR A 66 2.83 -6.68 -4.87
N GLU A 67 2.87 -5.36 -4.89
CA GLU A 67 2.08 -4.55 -5.83
C GLU A 67 2.55 -4.75 -7.28
N THR A 68 3.85 -4.79 -7.53
CA THR A 68 4.38 -5.06 -8.88
C THR A 68 3.89 -6.40 -9.42
N ARG A 69 3.88 -7.43 -8.58
CA ARG A 69 3.42 -8.75 -8.97
C ARG A 69 1.91 -8.78 -9.22
N PHE A 70 1.13 -8.14 -8.36
CA PHE A 70 -0.31 -8.03 -8.50
C PHE A 70 -0.70 -7.31 -9.80
N TYR A 71 -0.20 -6.09 -10.02
CA TYR A 71 -0.54 -5.32 -11.22
C TYR A 71 -0.07 -6.02 -12.50
N ARG A 72 1.08 -6.68 -12.45
CA ARG A 72 1.54 -7.48 -13.59
C ARG A 72 0.59 -8.64 -13.89
N SER A 73 0.12 -9.39 -12.89
CA SER A 73 -0.80 -10.51 -13.12
C SER A 73 -2.11 -10.05 -13.73
N VAL A 74 -2.68 -8.95 -13.23
CA VAL A 74 -3.91 -8.35 -13.76
C VAL A 74 -3.75 -7.96 -15.24
N ILE A 75 -2.64 -7.28 -15.58
CA ILE A 75 -2.40 -6.85 -16.95
C ILE A 75 -2.16 -8.05 -17.89
N VAL A 76 -1.36 -9.02 -17.48
CA VAL A 76 -1.06 -10.21 -18.28
C VAL A 76 -2.31 -11.04 -18.54
N GLU A 77 -3.16 -11.23 -17.53
CA GLU A 77 -4.43 -11.92 -17.69
C GLU A 77 -5.30 -11.22 -18.74
N GLU A 78 -5.45 -9.90 -18.65
CA GLU A 78 -6.27 -9.13 -19.56
C GLU A 78 -5.70 -9.13 -21.01
N MET A 79 -4.38 -9.19 -21.17
CA MET A 79 -3.73 -9.28 -22.47
C MET A 79 -4.03 -10.58 -23.22
N THR A 80 -4.45 -11.64 -22.53
CA THR A 80 -4.77 -12.95 -23.13
C THR A 80 -6.21 -13.08 -23.58
N ARG A 81 -7.09 -12.12 -23.27
CA ARG A 81 -8.51 -12.12 -23.60
C ARG A 81 -8.76 -12.08 -25.13
N ASP A 82 -9.86 -12.67 -25.56
CA ASP A 82 -10.19 -12.78 -27.00
C ASP A 82 -10.40 -11.43 -27.68
N TYR A 83 -10.92 -10.42 -27.00
CA TYR A 83 -11.08 -9.09 -27.58
C TYR A 83 -9.71 -8.46 -27.96
N VAL A 84 -8.63 -8.81 -27.27
CA VAL A 84 -7.27 -8.36 -27.59
C VAL A 84 -6.80 -9.02 -28.89
N ARG A 85 -7.06 -10.33 -29.05
CA ARG A 85 -6.75 -11.06 -30.28
C ARG A 85 -7.52 -10.49 -31.47
N THR A 86 -8.80 -10.23 -31.28
CA THR A 86 -9.66 -9.60 -32.29
C THR A 86 -9.13 -8.21 -32.68
N ALA A 87 -8.79 -7.38 -31.71
CA ALA A 87 -8.25 -6.04 -31.97
C ALA A 87 -6.92 -6.08 -32.79
N ARG A 88 -6.06 -7.06 -32.51
CA ARG A 88 -4.84 -7.30 -33.28
C ARG A 88 -5.15 -7.73 -34.71
N ALA A 89 -6.14 -8.62 -34.90
CA ALA A 89 -6.58 -9.06 -36.22
C ALA A 89 -7.12 -7.90 -37.07
N PHE A 90 -7.74 -6.89 -36.46
CA PHE A 90 -8.15 -5.64 -37.13
C PHE A 90 -7.01 -4.64 -37.39
N GLY A 91 -5.76 -5.01 -37.08
CA GLY A 91 -4.59 -4.17 -37.34
C GLY A 91 -4.41 -2.98 -36.41
N LEU A 92 -5.05 -2.97 -35.24
CA LEU A 92 -4.85 -1.92 -34.26
C LEU A 92 -3.45 -2.00 -33.65
N SER A 93 -2.80 -0.86 -33.44
CA SER A 93 -1.47 -0.80 -32.83
C SER A 93 -1.51 -1.27 -31.36
N GLU A 94 -0.48 -1.97 -30.91
CA GLU A 94 -0.35 -2.48 -29.53
C GLU A 94 -0.56 -1.38 -28.47
N ARG A 95 -0.04 -0.18 -28.72
CA ARG A 95 -0.22 0.96 -27.82
C ARG A 95 -1.70 1.36 -27.68
N ARG A 96 -2.45 1.35 -28.80
CA ARG A 96 -3.89 1.68 -28.78
C ARG A 96 -4.69 0.60 -28.06
N ILE A 97 -4.38 -0.67 -28.32
CA ILE A 97 -5.01 -1.81 -27.63
C ILE A 97 -4.76 -1.71 -26.13
N PHE A 98 -3.51 -1.48 -25.71
CA PHE A 98 -3.14 -1.38 -24.31
C PHE A 98 -3.88 -0.23 -23.62
N MET A 99 -3.76 1.00 -24.12
CA MET A 99 -4.30 2.18 -23.47
C MET A 99 -5.83 2.25 -23.47
N ARG A 100 -6.47 1.80 -24.54
CA ARG A 100 -7.91 1.98 -24.74
C ARG A 100 -8.76 0.79 -24.29
N SER A 101 -8.19 -0.40 -24.30
CA SER A 101 -8.93 -1.62 -24.01
C SER A 101 -8.40 -2.33 -22.77
N ILE A 102 -7.12 -2.72 -22.75
CA ILE A 102 -6.54 -3.48 -21.63
C ILE A 102 -6.54 -2.65 -20.35
N LEU A 103 -5.96 -1.46 -20.37
CA LEU A 103 -5.85 -0.61 -19.18
C LEU A 103 -7.22 -0.26 -18.60
N LYS A 104 -8.20 0.02 -19.45
CA LYS A 104 -9.57 0.32 -19.02
C LYS A 104 -10.19 -0.84 -18.22
N ASN A 105 -10.03 -2.07 -18.72
CA ASN A 105 -10.57 -3.25 -18.03
C ASN A 105 -9.78 -3.59 -16.76
N CYS A 106 -8.48 -3.29 -16.74
CA CYS A 106 -7.65 -3.44 -15.54
C CYS A 106 -7.99 -2.42 -14.42
N LEU A 107 -8.70 -1.32 -14.72
CA LEU A 107 -9.00 -0.29 -13.72
C LEU A 107 -9.85 -0.83 -12.57
N ILE A 108 -10.80 -1.74 -12.81
CA ILE A 108 -11.65 -2.30 -11.76
C ILE A 108 -10.81 -3.01 -10.68
N PRO A 109 -10.00 -4.04 -10.99
CA PRO A 109 -9.16 -4.69 -9.98
C PRO A 109 -8.09 -3.74 -9.38
N ILE A 110 -7.59 -2.76 -10.14
CA ILE A 110 -6.65 -1.76 -9.63
C ILE A 110 -7.32 -0.85 -8.59
N ILE A 111 -8.49 -0.31 -8.89
CA ILE A 111 -9.26 0.53 -7.96
C ILE A 111 -9.61 -0.26 -6.71
N THR A 112 -10.10 -1.50 -6.86
CA THR A 112 -10.37 -2.38 -5.72
C THR A 112 -9.15 -2.50 -4.82
N ARG A 113 -8.00 -2.80 -5.40
CA ARG A 113 -6.75 -2.98 -4.64
C ARG A 113 -6.36 -1.71 -3.88
N ILE A 114 -6.45 -0.54 -4.53
CA ILE A 114 -6.15 0.75 -3.92
C ILE A 114 -7.15 1.05 -2.79
N MET A 115 -8.44 0.89 -3.04
CA MET A 115 -9.47 1.17 -2.03
C MET A 115 -9.32 0.29 -0.79
N PHE A 116 -9.10 -1.00 -0.95
CA PHE A 116 -8.87 -1.91 0.18
C PHE A 116 -7.56 -1.65 0.94
N SER A 117 -6.55 -1.07 0.29
CA SER A 117 -5.30 -0.70 0.98
C SER A 117 -5.48 0.45 1.97
N ILE A 118 -6.45 1.33 1.78
CA ILE A 118 -6.67 2.51 2.64
C ILE A 118 -6.96 2.12 4.10
N PRO A 119 -8.00 1.32 4.42
CA PRO A 119 -8.24 0.91 5.80
C PRO A 119 -7.11 0.03 6.35
N GLN A 120 -6.50 -0.80 5.51
CA GLN A 120 -5.41 -1.67 5.91
C GLN A 120 -4.18 -0.87 6.36
N VAL A 121 -3.80 0.16 5.60
CA VAL A 121 -2.67 1.03 5.95
C VAL A 121 -3.01 1.92 7.14
N ALA A 122 -4.22 2.46 7.19
CA ALA A 122 -4.64 3.38 8.24
C ALA A 122 -4.58 2.74 9.65
N ILE A 123 -4.77 1.43 9.76
CA ILE A 123 -4.92 0.77 11.06
C ILE A 123 -3.97 -0.41 11.24
N GLY A 124 -3.95 -1.35 10.31
CA GLY A 124 -3.17 -2.59 10.46
C GLY A 124 -1.69 -2.44 10.13
N GLY A 125 -1.37 -1.69 9.07
CA GLY A 125 0.00 -1.53 8.60
C GLY A 125 0.86 -0.62 9.47
N SER A 126 0.25 0.25 10.24
CA SER A 126 0.96 1.24 11.05
C SER A 126 1.37 0.74 12.44
N LEU A 127 0.71 -0.31 12.98
CA LEU A 127 0.92 -0.79 14.36
C LEU A 127 2.39 -1.11 14.66
N LEU A 128 3.03 -1.94 13.85
CA LEU A 128 4.43 -2.30 14.05
C LEU A 128 5.38 -1.12 13.81
N ILE A 129 5.13 -0.35 12.77
CA ILE A 129 5.97 0.78 12.37
C ILE A 129 5.93 1.89 13.42
N GLU A 130 4.74 2.32 13.80
CA GLU A 130 4.55 3.40 14.74
C GLU A 130 5.09 3.04 16.12
N SER A 131 4.86 1.79 16.57
CA SER A 131 5.40 1.32 17.85
C SER A 131 6.92 1.19 17.82
N TYR A 132 7.48 0.69 16.72
CA TYR A 132 8.92 0.48 16.57
C TYR A 132 9.68 1.81 16.50
N PHE A 133 9.24 2.74 15.66
CA PHE A 133 9.87 4.06 15.51
C PHE A 133 9.44 5.08 16.57
N GLY A 134 8.42 4.79 17.35
CA GLY A 134 7.88 5.68 18.38
C GLY A 134 7.04 6.84 17.82
N ILE A 135 6.49 6.68 16.61
CA ILE A 135 5.64 7.67 15.95
C ILE A 135 4.26 7.68 16.62
N PRO A 136 3.72 8.84 17.03
CA PRO A 136 2.38 8.92 17.60
C PRO A 136 1.32 8.74 16.51
N GLY A 137 0.59 7.63 16.56
CA GLY A 137 -0.48 7.32 15.62
C GLY A 137 -1.45 6.28 16.18
N ILE A 138 -2.44 5.92 15.37
CA ILE A 138 -3.50 4.96 15.76
C ILE A 138 -2.91 3.58 16.03
N GLY A 139 -1.93 3.15 15.26
CA GLY A 139 -1.27 1.85 15.45
C GLY A 139 -0.54 1.77 16.77
N LYS A 140 0.23 2.80 17.16
CA LYS A 140 0.89 2.87 18.46
C LYS A 140 -0.11 2.90 19.60
N ALA A 141 -1.16 3.71 19.51
CA ALA A 141 -2.22 3.76 20.52
C ALA A 141 -2.92 2.39 20.67
N THR A 142 -3.16 1.70 19.56
CA THR A 142 -3.72 0.34 19.56
C THR A 142 -2.77 -0.65 20.25
N TYR A 143 -1.48 -0.60 19.94
CA TYR A 143 -0.48 -1.46 20.56
C TYR A 143 -0.41 -1.25 22.08
N GLU A 144 -0.35 0.00 22.53
CA GLU A 144 -0.35 0.37 23.94
C GLU A 144 -1.64 -0.11 24.65
N ALA A 145 -2.80 0.09 24.01
CA ALA A 145 -4.08 -0.37 24.55
C ALA A 145 -4.18 -1.90 24.67
N ILE A 146 -3.56 -2.66 23.76
CA ILE A 146 -3.49 -4.13 23.86
C ILE A 146 -2.66 -4.53 25.09
N ILE A 147 -1.51 -3.91 25.29
CA ILE A 147 -0.60 -4.27 26.40
C ILE A 147 -1.19 -3.87 27.75
N THR A 148 -1.84 -2.71 27.82
CA THR A 148 -2.44 -2.21 29.07
C THR A 148 -3.82 -2.77 29.36
N GLY A 149 -4.45 -3.46 28.38
CA GLY A 149 -5.81 -3.97 28.50
C GLY A 149 -6.89 -2.88 28.45
N ASP A 150 -6.60 -1.74 27.81
CA ASP A 150 -7.53 -0.61 27.69
C ASP A 150 -8.66 -0.90 26.69
N GLN A 151 -9.74 -1.51 27.22
CA GLN A 151 -10.92 -1.90 26.44
C GLN A 151 -11.64 -0.71 25.77
N PRO A 152 -11.83 0.45 26.40
CA PRO A 152 -12.39 1.64 25.79
C PRO A 152 -11.66 2.06 24.52
N VAL A 153 -10.34 2.16 24.55
CA VAL A 153 -9.52 2.54 23.37
C VAL A 153 -9.62 1.48 22.27
N LEU A 154 -9.53 0.20 22.60
CA LEU A 154 -9.68 -0.89 21.64
C LEU A 154 -11.04 -0.85 20.92
N LYS A 155 -12.13 -0.66 21.68
CA LYS A 155 -13.47 -0.52 21.09
C LYS A 155 -13.57 0.70 20.19
N ALA A 156 -12.99 1.83 20.57
CA ALA A 156 -12.98 3.05 19.77
C ALA A 156 -12.24 2.83 18.43
N VAL A 157 -11.06 2.20 18.47
CA VAL A 157 -10.28 1.90 17.26
C VAL A 157 -11.03 0.93 16.34
N ILE A 158 -11.63 -0.14 16.88
CA ILE A 158 -12.43 -1.10 16.10
C ILE A 158 -13.62 -0.40 15.43
N SER A 159 -14.34 0.45 16.19
CA SER A 159 -15.48 1.20 15.64
C SER A 159 -15.06 2.16 14.53
N LEU A 160 -13.96 2.88 14.73
CA LEU A 160 -13.41 3.79 13.72
C LEU A 160 -12.99 3.04 12.45
N THR A 161 -12.34 1.88 12.63
CA THR A 161 -11.97 0.99 11.52
C THR A 161 -13.18 0.53 10.72
N ALA A 162 -14.24 0.10 11.41
CA ALA A 162 -15.46 -0.37 10.77
C ALA A 162 -16.12 0.75 9.95
N ILE A 163 -16.20 1.95 10.52
CA ILE A 163 -16.74 3.14 9.83
C ILE A 163 -15.89 3.45 8.58
N LEU A 164 -14.57 3.52 8.73
CA LEU A 164 -13.66 3.78 7.61
C LEU A 164 -13.81 2.72 6.51
N PHE A 165 -13.93 1.44 6.90
CA PHE A 165 -14.10 0.35 5.95
C PHE A 165 -15.41 0.51 5.15
N VAL A 166 -16.53 0.81 5.81
CA VAL A 166 -17.82 1.04 5.15
C VAL A 166 -17.75 2.23 4.20
N LEU A 167 -17.13 3.34 4.62
CA LEU A 167 -16.95 4.51 3.76
C LEU A 167 -16.12 4.20 2.51
N VAL A 168 -15.02 3.48 2.68
CA VAL A 168 -14.16 3.08 1.57
C VAL A 168 -14.87 2.12 0.61
N MET A 169 -15.64 1.16 1.12
CA MET A 169 -16.43 0.26 0.29
C MET A 169 -17.49 1.02 -0.51
N THR A 170 -18.20 1.95 0.12
CA THR A 170 -19.17 2.81 -0.57
C THR A 170 -18.50 3.65 -1.67
N LEU A 171 -17.34 4.23 -1.37
CA LEU A 171 -16.57 4.99 -2.36
C LEU A 171 -16.09 4.10 -3.51
N ASN A 172 -15.65 2.88 -3.22
CA ASN A 172 -15.25 1.90 -4.23
C ASN A 172 -16.40 1.60 -5.21
N ASP A 173 -17.62 1.42 -4.72
CA ASP A 173 -18.80 1.18 -5.55
C ASP A 173 -19.12 2.38 -6.44
N ILE A 174 -18.97 3.60 -5.93
CA ILE A 174 -19.11 4.83 -6.73
C ILE A 174 -18.06 4.90 -7.84
N LEU A 175 -16.81 4.56 -7.53
CA LEU A 175 -15.72 4.55 -8.50
C LEU A 175 -15.93 3.48 -9.59
N TYR A 176 -16.47 2.33 -9.26
CA TYR A 176 -16.83 1.31 -10.25
C TYR A 176 -17.82 1.84 -11.28
N ARG A 177 -18.86 2.54 -10.83
CA ARG A 177 -19.81 3.18 -11.76
C ARG A 177 -19.17 4.22 -12.66
N ALA A 178 -18.21 4.98 -12.14
CA ALA A 178 -17.51 6.00 -12.91
C ALA A 178 -16.63 5.37 -14.00
N VAL A 179 -16.04 4.19 -13.75
CA VAL A 179 -15.15 3.50 -14.68
C VAL A 179 -15.92 2.64 -15.68
N ASP A 180 -16.93 1.93 -15.21
CA ASP A 180 -17.80 1.10 -16.05
C ASP A 180 -19.28 1.30 -15.72
N PRO A 181 -20.01 2.13 -16.49
CA PRO A 181 -21.43 2.37 -16.29
C PRO A 181 -22.32 1.13 -16.45
N ARG A 182 -21.78 0.01 -16.95
CA ARG A 182 -22.51 -1.25 -17.12
C ARG A 182 -22.63 -2.04 -15.81
N VAL A 183 -21.83 -1.69 -14.81
CA VAL A 183 -21.93 -2.30 -13.47
C VAL A 183 -23.19 -1.76 -12.79
N SER A 184 -24.26 -2.58 -12.75
CA SER A 184 -25.44 -2.28 -11.93
C SER A 184 -25.18 -2.72 -10.50
N LEU A 185 -25.22 -1.78 -9.58
CA LEU A 185 -25.25 -2.10 -8.15
C LEU A 185 -26.65 -2.67 -7.83
N LYS A 186 -26.72 -3.94 -7.49
CA LYS A 186 -27.92 -4.55 -6.89
C LYS A 186 -27.88 -4.39 -5.39
#